data_44269ec7938196fae7720beaed87c43f
#
_entry.id   44269ec7938196fae7720beaed87c43f
#
_cell.length_a   1.000
_cell.length_b   1.000
_cell.length_c   1.000
_cell.angle_alpha   90.00
_cell.angle_beta   90.00
_cell.angle_gamma   90.00
#
_symmetry.space_group_name_H-M   'P 1'
#
loop_
_entity.id
_entity.type
_entity.pdbx_description
1 polymer ?
#
loop_
_entity_poly.entity_id
_entity_poly.type
_entity_poly.pdbx_seq_one_letter_code
_entity_poly.pdbx_strand_id
1 'polypeptide(L)'
;DVERYGGSVSVLKAITGRDLIRNERKFQSGSQKPFKFNGLVMITANEPIQTTDPTSGLARRRLTIPFDKPFLGKSADQRTLIDMDDRGRPFGDFANMLPGLVNWLLDMSGDEMREYLMETTQKVNFFAKHHREQILKSNQIMDWMEHCLVFDENASAPIGLAKAAPAGSSNVYMASEKWLYASYCEFSRASNSNILGRSRFETLLIDVCVHQLGLKVYKMKDRRGVRVVNIACRMSDQKYLTYPSIIEVGLNKEEWIEQYGSILNSAA
;
A
#
# COMPACT_ATOMS: atom_id res chain seq x y z
N ASP A 1 -18.00 9.82 9.46
CA ASP A 1 -16.59 10.20 9.31
C ASP A 1 -15.72 9.22 10.09
N VAL A 2 -14.87 8.50 9.40
CA VAL A 2 -13.94 7.57 10.02
C VAL A 2 -12.58 8.26 10.05
N GLU A 3 -12.28 8.97 11.12
CA GLU A 3 -10.95 9.58 11.30
C GLU A 3 -9.87 8.49 11.51
N ARG A 4 -10.21 7.40 12.18
CA ARG A 4 -9.38 6.20 12.28
C ARG A 4 -10.27 4.96 12.31
N TYR A 5 -10.10 4.05 11.36
CA TYR A 5 -10.78 2.77 11.44
C TYR A 5 -10.13 1.90 12.53
N GLY A 6 -10.72 1.91 13.72
CA GLY A 6 -10.30 1.06 14.85
C GLY A 6 -10.89 -0.35 14.83
N GLY A 7 -11.66 -0.71 13.80
CA GLY A 7 -12.29 -2.02 13.68
C GLY A 7 -11.35 -3.11 13.17
N SER A 8 -11.79 -4.36 13.34
CA SER A 8 -11.02 -5.51 12.87
C SER A 8 -10.98 -5.57 11.35
N VAL A 9 -9.79 -5.49 10.78
CA VAL A 9 -9.55 -5.66 9.34
C VAL A 9 -9.99 -7.05 8.86
N SER A 10 -10.07 -8.03 9.76
CA SER A 10 -10.55 -9.38 9.44
C SER A 10 -12.00 -9.38 8.95
N VAL A 11 -12.84 -8.52 9.50
CA VAL A 11 -14.24 -8.38 9.05
C VAL A 11 -14.31 -7.82 7.63
N LEU A 12 -13.54 -6.77 7.33
CA LEU A 12 -13.46 -6.23 5.97
C LEU A 12 -12.91 -7.26 4.98
N LYS A 13 -11.91 -8.04 5.38
CA LYS A 13 -11.37 -9.12 4.55
C LYS A 13 -12.40 -10.22 4.30
N ALA A 14 -13.17 -10.61 5.31
CA ALA A 14 -14.22 -11.61 5.19
C ALA A 14 -15.35 -11.13 4.26
N ILE A 15 -15.81 -9.88 4.43
CA ILE A 15 -16.83 -9.27 3.58
C ILE A 15 -16.37 -9.23 2.12
N THR A 16 -15.18 -8.69 1.86
CA THR A 16 -14.63 -8.53 0.50
C THR A 16 -14.10 -9.84 -0.10
N GLY A 17 -13.78 -10.83 0.73
CA GLY A 17 -13.38 -12.17 0.33
C GLY A 17 -14.55 -13.12 0.05
N ARG A 18 -15.79 -12.68 0.31
CA ARG A 18 -16.99 -13.52 0.27
C ARG A 18 -16.92 -14.73 1.21
N ASP A 19 -16.24 -14.57 2.36
CA ASP A 19 -16.19 -15.57 3.40
C ASP A 19 -17.53 -15.69 4.13
N LEU A 20 -17.76 -16.82 4.78
CA LEU A 20 -18.91 -17.02 5.65
C LEU A 20 -18.76 -16.17 6.92
N ILE A 21 -19.65 -15.23 7.10
CA ILE A 21 -19.69 -14.33 8.26
C ILE A 21 -20.68 -14.90 9.28
N ARG A 22 -20.19 -15.12 10.51
CA ARG A 22 -21.05 -15.48 11.64
C ARG A 22 -21.43 -14.22 12.38
N ASN A 23 -22.71 -14.04 12.64
CA ASN A 23 -23.22 -12.95 13.46
C ASN A 23 -23.53 -13.53 14.85
N GLU A 24 -22.70 -13.19 15.83
CA GLU A 24 -22.95 -13.55 17.23
C GLU A 24 -23.76 -12.43 17.88
N ARG A 25 -25.02 -12.67 18.20
CA ARG A 25 -25.81 -11.76 19.01
C ARG A 25 -25.71 -12.15 20.48
N LYS A 26 -25.31 -11.22 21.34
CA LYS A 26 -25.39 -11.38 22.80
C LYS A 26 -26.85 -11.69 23.19
N PHE A 27 -27.04 -12.65 24.06
CA PHE A 27 -28.33 -13.04 24.65
C PHE A 27 -29.35 -13.74 23.72
N GLN A 28 -28.96 -14.23 22.55
CA GLN A 28 -29.81 -15.14 21.76
C GLN A 28 -29.20 -16.53 21.74
N SER A 29 -29.87 -17.46 22.44
CA SER A 29 -29.59 -18.90 22.36
C SER A 29 -30.12 -19.44 21.04
N GLY A 30 -29.25 -19.46 20.01
CA GLY A 30 -29.54 -20.02 18.71
C GLY A 30 -28.43 -19.64 17.73
N SER A 31 -27.79 -20.62 17.15
CA SER A 31 -26.78 -20.43 16.12
C SER A 31 -27.44 -19.79 14.91
N GLN A 32 -27.21 -18.52 14.69
CA GLN A 32 -27.64 -17.88 13.45
C GLN A 32 -26.88 -18.49 12.27
N LYS A 33 -27.58 -18.77 11.18
CA LYS A 33 -26.96 -19.31 9.98
C LYS A 33 -25.92 -18.32 9.46
N PRO A 34 -24.69 -18.76 9.19
CA PRO A 34 -23.68 -17.91 8.59
C PRO A 34 -24.17 -17.43 7.22
N PHE A 35 -23.84 -16.20 6.88
CA PHE A 35 -24.21 -15.61 5.58
C PHE A 35 -22.98 -15.18 4.81
N LYS A 36 -23.11 -15.09 3.49
CA LYS A 36 -22.12 -14.45 2.61
C LYS A 36 -22.62 -13.06 2.26
N PHE A 37 -21.73 -12.07 2.41
CA PHE A 37 -22.03 -10.73 1.93
C PHE A 37 -21.95 -10.71 0.40
N ASN A 38 -23.01 -10.24 -0.22
CA ASN A 38 -23.07 -10.06 -1.67
C ASN A 38 -23.41 -8.60 -1.98
N GLY A 39 -22.38 -7.77 -2.03
CA GLY A 39 -22.52 -6.33 -2.24
C GLY A 39 -21.18 -5.63 -2.36
N LEU A 40 -21.24 -4.33 -2.57
CA LEU A 40 -20.11 -3.42 -2.61
C LEU A 40 -19.97 -2.73 -1.24
N VAL A 41 -18.74 -2.63 -0.75
CA VAL A 41 -18.44 -1.83 0.45
C VAL A 41 -17.84 -0.51 -0.01
N MET A 42 -18.51 0.58 0.32
CA MET A 42 -18.02 1.93 0.08
C MET A 42 -17.69 2.58 1.42
N ILE A 43 -16.50 3.18 1.51
CA ILE A 43 -16.03 3.87 2.70
C ILE A 43 -15.60 5.26 2.27
N THR A 44 -16.14 6.29 2.94
CA THR A 44 -15.71 7.68 2.77
C THR A 44 -14.90 8.09 3.98
N ALA A 45 -13.74 8.71 3.78
CA ALA A 45 -12.84 9.15 4.84
C ALA A 45 -12.01 10.34 4.36
N ASN A 46 -11.64 11.23 5.27
CA ASN A 46 -10.75 12.35 4.98
C ASN A 46 -9.27 11.94 4.95
N GLU A 47 -8.96 10.80 5.57
CA GLU A 47 -7.61 10.24 5.61
C GLU A 47 -7.59 8.79 5.12
N PRO A 48 -6.45 8.31 4.64
CA PRO A 48 -6.30 6.90 4.28
C PRO A 48 -6.59 6.00 5.49
N ILE A 49 -7.31 4.90 5.25
CA ILE A 49 -7.57 3.91 6.29
C ILE A 49 -6.24 3.35 6.80
N GLN A 50 -5.89 3.70 8.02
CA GLN A 50 -4.74 3.13 8.71
C GLN A 50 -5.10 1.75 9.23
N THR A 51 -4.32 0.74 8.89
CA THR A 51 -4.55 -0.62 9.34
C THR A 51 -3.33 -1.12 10.10
N THR A 52 -3.56 -1.85 11.19
CA THR A 52 -2.51 -2.58 11.90
C THR A 52 -2.09 -3.86 11.17
N ASP A 53 -2.76 -4.17 10.06
CA ASP A 53 -2.48 -5.32 9.24
C ASP A 53 -1.59 -4.92 8.05
N PRO A 54 -0.32 -5.22 8.12
CA PRO A 54 0.65 -4.85 7.08
C PRO A 54 0.60 -5.77 5.85
N THR A 55 -0.32 -6.75 5.82
CA THR A 55 -0.42 -7.67 4.67
C THR A 55 -1.10 -7.01 3.48
N SER A 56 -0.69 -7.37 2.28
CA SER A 56 -1.25 -6.90 1.01
C SER A 56 -2.75 -7.22 0.79
N GLY A 57 -3.34 -8.00 1.71
CA GLY A 57 -4.69 -8.53 1.53
C GLY A 57 -5.80 -7.49 1.44
N LEU A 58 -5.72 -6.36 2.17
CA LEU A 58 -6.68 -5.27 2.07
C LEU A 58 -6.31 -4.30 0.93
N ALA A 59 -5.02 -4.01 0.75
CA ALA A 59 -4.55 -3.09 -0.28
C ALA A 59 -4.99 -3.55 -1.69
N ARG A 60 -4.88 -4.84 -1.98
CA ARG A 60 -5.30 -5.43 -3.28
C ARG A 60 -6.81 -5.41 -3.54
N ARG A 61 -7.62 -5.26 -2.50
CA ARG A 61 -9.09 -5.29 -2.59
C ARG A 61 -9.70 -3.89 -2.54
N ARG A 62 -8.87 -2.87 -2.44
CA ARG A 62 -9.29 -1.48 -2.29
C ARG A 62 -9.00 -0.70 -3.56
N LEU A 63 -10.05 -0.13 -4.16
CA LEU A 63 -9.92 0.94 -5.12
C LEU A 63 -10.16 2.26 -4.40
N THR A 64 -9.21 3.17 -4.43
CA THR A 64 -9.36 4.49 -3.82
C THR A 64 -9.61 5.52 -4.89
N ILE A 65 -10.66 6.30 -4.69
CA ILE A 65 -11.02 7.43 -5.55
C ILE A 65 -10.72 8.69 -4.75
N PRO A 66 -9.62 9.42 -5.06
CA PRO A 66 -9.28 10.66 -4.36
C PRO A 66 -10.13 11.82 -4.86
N PHE A 67 -10.51 12.70 -3.94
CA PHE A 67 -11.17 13.97 -4.20
C PHE A 67 -10.26 15.10 -3.70
N ASP A 68 -9.36 15.58 -4.55
CA ASP A 68 -8.29 16.50 -4.17
C ASP A 68 -8.72 17.97 -4.15
N LYS A 69 -9.86 18.28 -4.76
CA LYS A 69 -10.32 19.66 -4.86
C LYS A 69 -11.21 20.01 -3.68
N PRO A 70 -10.82 20.97 -2.82
CA PRO A 70 -11.70 21.46 -1.78
C PRO A 70 -12.84 22.26 -2.41
N PHE A 71 -14.07 21.85 -2.10
CA PHE A 71 -15.25 22.65 -2.40
C PHE A 71 -15.52 23.57 -1.20
N LEU A 72 -14.99 24.79 -1.26
CA LEU A 72 -15.27 25.80 -0.24
C LEU A 72 -16.68 26.33 -0.46
N GLY A 73 -17.59 25.97 0.43
CA GLY A 73 -19.01 26.34 0.35
C GLY A 73 -19.22 27.83 0.12
N LYS A 74 -20.20 28.19 -0.73
CA LYS A 74 -20.62 29.56 -1.12
C LYS A 74 -19.73 30.29 -2.13
N SER A 75 -19.12 29.60 -3.08
CA SER A 75 -18.74 30.26 -4.33
C SER A 75 -19.97 30.50 -5.19
N ALA A 76 -20.14 31.70 -5.74
CA ALA A 76 -21.22 32.01 -6.71
C ALA A 76 -21.14 31.11 -7.96
N ASP A 77 -20.02 30.44 -8.17
CA ASP A 77 -19.74 29.56 -9.29
C ASP A 77 -20.05 28.08 -9.01
N GLN A 78 -20.50 27.74 -7.79
CA GLN A 78 -20.89 26.36 -7.47
C GLN A 78 -22.24 26.02 -8.12
N ARG A 79 -22.20 25.02 -8.98
CA ARG A 79 -23.40 24.46 -9.62
C ARG A 79 -23.90 23.28 -8.84
N THR A 80 -25.22 23.18 -8.66
CA THR A 80 -25.86 21.97 -8.17
C THR A 80 -25.79 20.91 -9.27
N LEU A 81 -25.01 19.86 -9.06
CA LEU A 81 -24.88 18.77 -10.05
C LEU A 81 -26.14 17.91 -10.06
N ILE A 82 -26.51 17.39 -8.89
CA ILE A 82 -27.73 16.61 -8.66
C ILE A 82 -28.18 16.88 -7.23
N ASP A 83 -29.47 17.16 -7.08
CA ASP A 83 -30.16 17.22 -5.79
C ASP A 83 -31.62 16.76 -5.96
N MET A 84 -32.35 16.59 -4.87
CA MET A 84 -33.74 16.21 -4.88
C MET A 84 -34.63 17.33 -4.36
N ASP A 85 -35.74 17.62 -5.06
CA ASP A 85 -36.74 18.54 -4.55
C ASP A 85 -37.58 17.89 -3.44
N ASP A 86 -38.40 18.67 -2.75
CA ASP A 86 -39.33 18.22 -1.69
C ASP A 86 -40.29 17.10 -2.13
N ARG A 87 -40.45 16.90 -3.44
CA ARG A 87 -41.26 15.85 -4.02
C ARG A 87 -40.47 14.64 -4.49
N GLY A 88 -39.16 14.61 -4.19
CA GLY A 88 -38.26 13.52 -4.58
C GLY A 88 -37.91 13.50 -6.07
N ARG A 89 -38.04 14.62 -6.79
CA ARG A 89 -37.64 14.72 -8.20
C ARG A 89 -36.23 15.26 -8.30
N PRO A 90 -35.35 14.61 -9.09
CA PRO A 90 -33.98 15.09 -9.27
C PRO A 90 -33.96 16.41 -10.04
N PHE A 91 -33.12 17.34 -9.57
CA PHE A 91 -32.80 18.59 -10.28
C PHE A 91 -31.27 18.84 -10.25
N GLY A 92 -30.83 19.77 -11.07
CA GLY A 92 -29.41 20.10 -11.24
C GLY A 92 -28.89 19.78 -12.64
N ASP A 93 -27.63 20.13 -12.91
CA ASP A 93 -27.03 20.08 -14.24
C ASP A 93 -27.03 18.67 -14.86
N PHE A 94 -26.88 17.62 -14.02
CA PHE A 94 -26.88 16.23 -14.46
C PHE A 94 -28.20 15.49 -14.28
N ALA A 95 -29.23 16.13 -13.72
CA ALA A 95 -30.50 15.45 -13.45
C ALA A 95 -31.10 14.80 -14.70
N ASN A 96 -31.09 15.52 -15.83
CA ASN A 96 -31.61 15.03 -17.10
C ASN A 96 -30.71 14.01 -17.80
N MET A 97 -29.46 13.89 -17.37
CA MET A 97 -28.47 12.95 -17.95
C MET A 97 -28.45 11.59 -17.21
N LEU A 98 -29.08 11.50 -16.03
CA LEU A 98 -29.11 10.28 -15.22
C LEU A 98 -29.60 9.04 -15.99
N PRO A 99 -30.69 9.10 -16.77
CA PRO A 99 -31.14 7.93 -17.53
C PRO A 99 -30.09 7.45 -18.55
N GLY A 100 -29.41 8.40 -19.21
CA GLY A 100 -28.33 8.07 -20.14
C GLY A 100 -27.13 7.43 -19.44
N LEU A 101 -26.75 7.94 -18.29
CA LEU A 101 -25.67 7.36 -17.46
C LEU A 101 -26.03 5.93 -17.00
N VAL A 102 -27.28 5.72 -16.55
CA VAL A 102 -27.73 4.39 -16.13
C VAL A 102 -27.71 3.41 -17.30
N ASN A 103 -28.20 3.81 -18.47
CA ASN A 103 -28.17 2.98 -19.66
C ASN A 103 -26.73 2.64 -20.06
N TRP A 104 -25.82 3.61 -20.07
CA TRP A 104 -24.41 3.38 -20.35
C TRP A 104 -23.77 2.37 -19.37
N LEU A 105 -24.09 2.46 -18.07
CA LEU A 105 -23.63 1.51 -17.06
C LEU A 105 -24.20 0.11 -17.25
N LEU A 106 -25.48 0.00 -17.67
CA LEU A 106 -26.13 -1.28 -17.93
C LEU A 106 -25.63 -1.96 -19.20
N ASP A 107 -25.21 -1.18 -20.19
CA ASP A 107 -24.64 -1.69 -21.45
C ASP A 107 -23.18 -2.14 -21.29
N MET A 108 -22.52 -1.77 -20.18
CA MET A 108 -21.14 -2.16 -19.92
C MET A 108 -21.02 -3.67 -19.72
N SER A 109 -20.13 -4.31 -20.48
CA SER A 109 -19.86 -5.73 -20.33
C SER A 109 -19.18 -6.07 -19.00
N GLY A 110 -19.31 -7.32 -18.55
CA GLY A 110 -18.65 -7.77 -17.32
C GLY A 110 -17.12 -7.73 -17.42
N ASP A 111 -16.55 -7.85 -18.61
CA ASP A 111 -15.11 -7.76 -18.84
C ASP A 111 -14.62 -6.32 -18.77
N GLU A 112 -15.34 -5.36 -19.36
CA GLU A 112 -15.05 -3.93 -19.20
C GLU A 112 -15.15 -3.48 -17.74
N MET A 113 -16.19 -3.91 -17.02
CA MET A 113 -16.32 -3.64 -15.59
C MET A 113 -15.11 -4.16 -14.80
N ARG A 114 -14.68 -5.38 -15.12
CA ARG A 114 -13.50 -5.99 -14.48
C ARG A 114 -12.24 -5.19 -14.79
N GLU A 115 -12.03 -4.79 -16.02
CA GLU A 115 -10.91 -3.97 -16.45
C GLU A 115 -10.86 -2.64 -15.69
N TYR A 116 -11.97 -1.90 -15.62
CA TYR A 116 -12.04 -0.66 -14.85
C TYR A 116 -11.77 -0.86 -13.36
N LEU A 117 -12.25 -1.94 -12.75
CA LEU A 117 -12.06 -2.17 -11.32
C LEU A 117 -10.66 -2.69 -10.97
N MET A 118 -10.05 -3.49 -11.83
CA MET A 118 -8.79 -4.18 -11.52
C MET A 118 -7.56 -3.47 -12.06
N GLU A 119 -7.69 -2.78 -13.19
CA GLU A 119 -6.55 -2.21 -13.92
C GLU A 119 -6.49 -0.68 -13.88
N THR A 120 -7.52 0.00 -13.35
CA THR A 120 -7.55 1.48 -13.27
C THR A 120 -6.34 2.05 -12.57
N THR A 121 -5.89 1.41 -11.48
CA THR A 121 -4.68 1.84 -10.74
C THR A 121 -3.39 1.66 -11.53
N GLN A 122 -3.39 0.83 -12.56
CA GLN A 122 -2.21 0.58 -13.42
C GLN A 122 -2.24 1.45 -14.68
N LYS A 123 -3.42 1.68 -15.25
CA LYS A 123 -3.60 2.36 -16.54
C LYS A 123 -3.77 3.88 -16.41
N VAL A 124 -4.20 4.38 -15.26
CA VAL A 124 -4.46 5.80 -15.05
C VAL A 124 -3.48 6.39 -14.06
N ASN A 125 -2.55 7.21 -14.53
CA ASN A 125 -1.48 7.82 -13.73
C ASN A 125 -1.96 8.51 -12.45
N PHE A 126 -3.13 9.16 -12.50
CA PHE A 126 -3.73 9.80 -11.33
C PHE A 126 -4.02 8.79 -10.22
N PHE A 127 -4.66 7.66 -10.54
CA PHE A 127 -4.95 6.61 -9.56
C PHE A 127 -3.68 5.88 -9.12
N ALA A 128 -2.73 5.67 -10.03
CA ALA A 128 -1.43 5.07 -9.72
C ALA A 128 -0.68 5.89 -8.67
N LYS A 129 -0.59 7.21 -8.87
CA LYS A 129 0.05 8.13 -7.91
C LYS A 129 -0.62 8.09 -6.54
N HIS A 130 -1.94 8.22 -6.49
CA HIS A 130 -2.66 8.18 -5.21
C HIS A 130 -2.60 6.82 -4.52
N HIS A 131 -2.63 5.73 -5.27
CA HIS A 131 -2.44 4.39 -4.73
C HIS A 131 -1.07 4.26 -4.07
N ARG A 132 -0.01 4.74 -4.73
CA ARG A 132 1.35 4.79 -4.20
C ARG A 132 1.42 5.59 -2.89
N GLU A 133 0.92 6.82 -2.88
CA GLU A 133 0.92 7.68 -1.69
C GLU A 133 0.18 7.03 -0.51
N GLN A 134 -0.92 6.34 -0.78
CA GLN A 134 -1.67 5.63 0.25
C GLN A 134 -0.97 4.39 0.80
N ILE A 135 -0.30 3.62 -0.06
CA ILE A 135 0.51 2.49 0.36
C ILE A 135 1.61 2.98 1.29
N LEU A 136 2.32 4.03 0.93
CA LEU A 136 3.37 4.64 1.75
C LEU A 136 2.83 5.12 3.11
N LYS A 137 1.72 5.84 3.11
CA LYS A 137 1.11 6.37 4.35
C LYS A 137 0.47 5.29 5.24
N SER A 138 0.02 4.18 4.66
CA SER A 138 -0.68 3.12 5.40
C SER A 138 0.24 2.06 6.00
N ASN A 139 1.50 2.01 5.60
CA ASN A 139 2.41 0.95 5.97
C ASN A 139 3.80 1.49 6.35
N GLN A 140 4.07 1.50 7.65
CA GLN A 140 5.34 1.98 8.21
C GLN A 140 6.59 1.31 7.61
N ILE A 141 6.52 0.04 7.20
CA ILE A 141 7.68 -0.62 6.58
C ILE A 141 7.99 -0.04 5.20
N MET A 142 6.96 0.39 4.47
CA MET A 142 7.14 1.00 3.14
C MET A 142 7.73 2.40 3.23
N ASP A 143 7.34 3.19 4.23
CA ASP A 143 7.95 4.49 4.50
C ASP A 143 9.46 4.35 4.79
N TRP A 144 9.84 3.37 5.63
CA TRP A 144 11.26 3.03 5.82
C TRP A 144 11.93 2.56 4.53
N MET A 145 11.28 1.71 3.74
CA MET A 145 11.83 1.20 2.48
C MET A 145 12.08 2.33 1.48
N GLU A 146 11.16 3.30 1.39
CA GLU A 146 11.30 4.49 0.52
C GLU A 146 12.55 5.29 0.86
N HIS A 147 12.82 5.52 2.15
CA HIS A 147 13.92 6.37 2.58
C HIS A 147 15.25 5.64 2.70
N CYS A 148 15.22 4.36 3.09
CA CYS A 148 16.41 3.63 3.53
C CYS A 148 16.86 2.51 2.61
N LEU A 149 16.07 2.07 1.63
CA LEU A 149 16.42 0.96 0.75
C LEU A 149 16.55 1.36 -0.71
N VAL A 150 17.43 0.63 -1.38
CA VAL A 150 17.59 0.66 -2.83
C VAL A 150 17.54 -0.76 -3.40
N PHE A 151 17.09 -0.88 -4.64
CA PHE A 151 17.13 -2.13 -5.40
C PHE A 151 18.40 -2.15 -6.25
N ASP A 152 19.17 -3.23 -6.11
CA ASP A 152 20.38 -3.48 -6.91
C ASP A 152 20.54 -5.00 -7.04
N GLU A 153 20.44 -5.53 -8.26
CA GLU A 153 20.52 -6.97 -8.54
C GLU A 153 21.85 -7.60 -8.15
N ASN A 154 22.91 -6.80 -7.98
CA ASN A 154 24.23 -7.25 -7.54
C ASN A 154 24.46 -7.08 -6.04
N ALA A 155 23.47 -6.60 -5.30
CA ALA A 155 23.58 -6.35 -3.88
C ALA A 155 22.96 -7.46 -3.03
N SER A 156 23.41 -7.55 -1.78
CA SER A 156 22.72 -8.30 -0.75
C SER A 156 22.98 -7.67 0.62
N ALA A 157 21.93 -7.52 1.40
CA ALA A 157 22.04 -6.95 2.74
C ALA A 157 21.70 -7.98 3.82
N PRO A 158 22.47 -8.06 4.91
CA PRO A 158 22.15 -8.93 6.03
C PRO A 158 20.94 -8.38 6.79
N ILE A 159 20.07 -9.26 7.27
CA ILE A 159 18.96 -8.84 8.14
C ILE A 159 19.50 -8.28 9.44
N GLY A 160 20.48 -8.94 10.04
CA GLY A 160 21.15 -8.48 11.25
C GLY A 160 20.29 -8.49 12.52
N LEU A 161 20.74 -7.77 13.52
CA LEU A 161 20.07 -7.55 14.81
C LEU A 161 19.66 -6.09 14.96
N ALA A 162 18.83 -5.79 15.95
CA ALA A 162 18.33 -4.43 16.22
C ALA A 162 19.41 -3.42 16.66
N LYS A 163 20.53 -3.91 17.15
CA LYS A 163 21.67 -3.10 17.61
C LYS A 163 22.97 -3.73 17.14
N ALA A 164 24.00 -2.90 16.93
CA ALA A 164 25.37 -3.36 16.73
C ALA A 164 25.86 -4.21 17.91
N ALA A 165 26.84 -5.05 17.69
CA ALA A 165 27.56 -5.73 18.75
C ALA A 165 28.10 -4.72 19.79
N PRO A 166 28.23 -5.11 21.09
CA PRO A 166 28.64 -4.19 22.14
C PRO A 166 29.99 -3.51 21.83
N ALA A 167 30.10 -2.27 22.31
CA ALA A 167 31.31 -1.48 22.20
C ALA A 167 32.53 -2.26 22.76
N GLY A 168 33.53 -2.46 21.94
CA GLY A 168 34.75 -3.23 22.28
C GLY A 168 35.31 -4.08 21.15
N SER A 169 34.53 -4.39 20.13
CA SER A 169 35.02 -4.94 18.89
C SER A 169 35.56 -3.80 18.01
N SER A 170 36.76 -3.91 17.51
CA SER A 170 37.46 -2.97 16.63
C SER A 170 36.76 -2.69 15.27
N ASN A 171 35.59 -3.23 15.07
CA ASN A 171 34.71 -3.01 13.91
C ASN A 171 33.44 -2.31 14.37
N VAL A 172 33.50 -1.02 14.58
CA VAL A 172 32.31 -0.14 14.72
C VAL A 172 31.67 -0.03 13.35
N TYR A 173 30.96 -1.07 12.92
CA TYR A 173 30.02 -0.94 11.85
C TYR A 173 28.82 -0.20 12.43
N MET A 174 28.44 0.92 11.83
CA MET A 174 27.12 1.50 12.03
C MET A 174 26.12 0.45 11.53
N ALA A 175 25.54 -0.32 12.45
CA ALA A 175 24.70 -1.46 12.10
C ALA A 175 23.47 -1.02 11.26
N SER A 176 22.97 0.17 11.54
CA SER A 176 21.87 0.80 10.81
C SER A 176 22.19 1.16 9.36
N GLU A 177 23.46 1.33 9.01
CA GLU A 177 23.85 1.60 7.62
C GLU A 177 23.89 0.33 6.77
N LYS A 178 24.13 -0.83 7.37
CA LYS A 178 24.40 -2.08 6.64
C LYS A 178 23.39 -3.20 6.91
N TRP A 179 22.70 -3.17 8.04
CA TRP A 179 21.77 -4.21 8.47
C TRP A 179 20.32 -3.73 8.35
N LEU A 180 19.54 -4.47 7.60
CA LEU A 180 18.16 -4.12 7.31
C LEU A 180 17.32 -3.92 8.57
N TYR A 181 17.42 -4.84 9.54
CA TYR A 181 16.60 -4.74 10.75
C TYR A 181 17.07 -3.63 11.70
N ALA A 182 18.38 -3.37 11.77
CA ALA A 182 18.90 -2.24 12.55
C ALA A 182 18.46 -0.90 11.96
N SER A 183 18.56 -0.74 10.63
CA SER A 183 18.09 0.43 9.91
C SER A 183 16.58 0.67 10.15
N TYR A 184 15.77 -0.38 10.03
CA TYR A 184 14.33 -0.29 10.32
C TYR A 184 14.04 0.12 11.76
N CYS A 185 14.76 -0.46 12.73
CA CYS A 185 14.57 -0.12 14.15
C CYS A 185 14.97 1.34 14.45
N GLU A 186 16.00 1.86 13.82
CA GLU A 186 16.44 3.24 13.98
C GLU A 186 15.42 4.21 13.38
N PHE A 187 15.01 3.96 12.15
CA PHE A 187 13.96 4.73 11.46
C PHE A 187 12.66 4.74 12.27
N SER A 188 12.22 3.59 12.77
CA SER A 188 11.00 3.49 13.56
C SER A 188 11.08 4.27 14.87
N ARG A 189 12.25 4.30 15.53
CA ARG A 189 12.44 5.14 16.72
C ARG A 189 12.41 6.61 16.39
N ALA A 190 13.07 7.03 15.30
CA ALA A 190 13.06 8.42 14.85
C ALA A 190 11.64 8.90 14.47
N SER A 191 10.82 8.02 13.89
CA SER A 191 9.43 8.30 13.51
C SER A 191 8.43 8.08 14.65
N ASN A 192 8.88 7.77 15.86
CA ASN A 192 8.04 7.44 17.03
C ASN A 192 6.99 6.36 16.75
N SER A 193 7.38 5.33 15.99
CA SER A 193 6.51 4.28 15.49
C SER A 193 6.80 2.93 16.17
N ASN A 194 5.81 2.03 16.19
CA ASN A 194 5.97 0.71 16.80
C ASN A 194 6.95 -0.17 16.01
N ILE A 195 7.92 -0.75 16.69
CA ILE A 195 8.93 -1.64 16.08
C ILE A 195 8.35 -3.04 15.96
N LEU A 196 8.30 -3.57 14.74
CA LEU A 196 7.93 -4.96 14.50
C LEU A 196 9.01 -5.92 15.02
N GLY A 197 8.59 -7.06 15.55
CA GLY A 197 9.52 -8.13 15.87
C GLY A 197 10.26 -8.64 14.60
N ARG A 198 11.52 -9.04 14.76
CA ARG A 198 12.40 -9.40 13.64
C ARG A 198 11.81 -10.39 12.65
N SER A 199 11.20 -11.48 13.13
CA SER A 199 10.60 -12.50 12.26
C SER A 199 9.44 -11.93 11.42
N ARG A 200 8.62 -11.08 12.02
CA ARG A 200 7.52 -10.40 11.33
C ARG A 200 8.04 -9.38 10.31
N PHE A 201 9.07 -8.63 10.67
CA PHE A 201 9.76 -7.72 9.77
C PHE A 201 10.29 -8.43 8.53
N GLU A 202 10.99 -9.57 8.70
CA GLU A 202 11.53 -10.37 7.60
C GLU A 202 10.44 -10.83 6.62
N THR A 203 9.34 -11.33 7.17
CA THR A 203 8.21 -11.81 6.35
C THR A 203 7.57 -10.68 5.57
N LEU A 204 7.34 -9.55 6.20
CA LEU A 204 6.73 -8.39 5.57
C LEU A 204 7.60 -7.73 4.52
N LEU A 205 8.90 -7.62 4.78
CA LEU A 205 9.84 -7.07 3.81
C LEU A 205 9.80 -7.86 2.49
N ILE A 206 9.83 -9.19 2.58
CA ILE A 206 9.75 -10.04 1.38
C ILE A 206 8.38 -9.97 0.72
N ASP A 207 7.29 -9.99 1.51
CA ASP A 207 5.92 -9.89 0.97
C ASP A 207 5.73 -8.58 0.19
N VAL A 208 6.19 -7.47 0.74
CA VAL A 208 6.12 -6.17 0.08
C VAL A 208 6.96 -6.16 -1.21
N CYS A 209 8.22 -6.58 -1.14
CA CYS A 209 9.09 -6.58 -2.32
C CYS A 209 8.54 -7.45 -3.45
N VAL A 210 8.10 -8.67 -3.14
CA VAL A 210 7.70 -9.66 -4.14
C VAL A 210 6.27 -9.43 -4.63
N HIS A 211 5.32 -9.27 -3.70
CA HIS A 211 3.90 -9.28 -4.05
C HIS A 211 3.30 -7.89 -4.28
N GLN A 212 3.89 -6.84 -3.70
CA GLN A 212 3.37 -5.48 -3.91
C GLN A 212 4.19 -4.70 -4.93
N LEU A 213 5.52 -4.86 -4.92
CA LEU A 213 6.43 -4.15 -5.82
C LEU A 213 6.85 -4.99 -7.04
N GLY A 214 6.54 -6.30 -7.07
CA GLY A 214 6.88 -7.18 -8.18
C GLY A 214 8.39 -7.37 -8.40
N LEU A 215 9.21 -7.12 -7.36
CA LEU A 215 10.67 -7.18 -7.43
C LEU A 215 11.18 -8.61 -7.18
N LYS A 216 12.27 -8.99 -7.84
CA LYS A 216 12.94 -10.27 -7.64
C LYS A 216 13.83 -10.24 -6.38
N VAL A 217 13.20 -10.20 -5.21
CA VAL A 217 13.88 -10.17 -3.91
C VAL A 217 13.65 -11.49 -3.19
N TYR A 218 14.69 -12.08 -2.62
CA TYR A 218 14.58 -13.35 -1.91
C TYR A 218 15.58 -13.47 -0.76
N LYS A 219 15.30 -14.38 0.16
CA LYS A 219 16.19 -14.66 1.28
C LYS A 219 17.23 -15.73 0.90
N MET A 220 18.46 -15.50 1.29
CA MET A 220 19.55 -16.47 1.23
C MET A 220 20.13 -16.65 2.62
N LYS A 221 20.43 -17.88 2.98
CA LYS A 221 21.12 -18.20 4.25
C LYS A 221 22.55 -18.65 3.95
N ASP A 222 23.50 -17.97 4.50
CA ASP A 222 24.90 -18.34 4.44
C ASP A 222 25.46 -18.63 5.84
N ARG A 223 26.80 -18.88 5.95
CA ARG A 223 27.47 -19.12 7.22
C ARG A 223 27.44 -17.92 8.17
N ARG A 224 27.18 -16.71 7.65
CA ARG A 224 27.14 -15.44 8.39
C ARG A 224 25.73 -15.04 8.80
N GLY A 225 24.70 -15.79 8.36
CA GLY A 225 23.31 -15.55 8.72
C GLY A 225 22.37 -15.40 7.54
N VAL A 226 21.20 -14.80 7.77
CA VAL A 226 20.18 -14.55 6.74
C VAL A 226 20.44 -13.21 6.08
N ARG A 227 20.50 -13.23 4.75
CA ARG A 227 20.63 -12.06 3.89
C ARG A 227 19.42 -11.95 2.96
N VAL A 228 19.15 -10.76 2.53
CA VAL A 228 18.16 -10.50 1.47
C VAL A 228 18.94 -10.07 0.24
N VAL A 229 18.67 -10.74 -0.87
CA VAL A 229 19.35 -10.54 -2.16
C VAL A 229 18.58 -9.52 -2.99
N ASN A 230 19.32 -8.77 -3.81
CA ASN A 230 18.85 -7.69 -4.69
C ASN A 230 18.37 -6.44 -3.96
N ILE A 231 18.78 -6.24 -2.72
CA ILE A 231 18.56 -5.00 -1.98
C ILE A 231 19.79 -4.57 -1.19
N ALA A 232 19.92 -3.27 -0.95
CA ALA A 232 20.90 -2.69 -0.07
C ALA A 232 20.30 -1.56 0.78
N CYS A 233 20.90 -1.28 1.94
CA CYS A 233 20.63 -0.05 2.66
C CYS A 233 21.27 1.12 1.91
N ARG A 234 20.52 2.21 1.72
CA ARG A 234 20.97 3.42 1.00
C ARG A 234 22.29 3.98 1.55
N MET A 235 22.46 3.95 2.86
CA MET A 235 23.65 4.45 3.55
C MET A 235 24.82 3.47 3.54
N SER A 236 24.69 2.27 2.98
CA SER A 236 25.75 1.25 2.99
C SER A 236 26.91 1.54 2.03
N ASP A 237 26.67 2.33 0.99
CA ASP A 237 27.66 2.74 -0.02
C ASP A 237 27.26 4.10 -0.61
N GLN A 238 28.26 4.95 -0.91
CA GLN A 238 28.03 6.27 -1.51
C GLN A 238 27.31 6.19 -2.87
N LYS A 239 27.55 5.14 -3.66
CA LYS A 239 26.87 4.94 -4.94
C LYS A 239 25.36 4.88 -4.81
N TYR A 240 24.84 4.40 -3.68
CA TYR A 240 23.40 4.23 -3.45
C TYR A 240 22.66 5.53 -3.11
N LEU A 241 23.39 6.60 -2.80
CA LEU A 241 22.76 7.90 -2.50
C LEU A 241 22.01 8.48 -3.71
N THR A 242 22.46 8.16 -4.92
CA THR A 242 21.86 8.61 -6.18
C THR A 242 20.86 7.61 -6.77
N TYR A 243 20.76 6.41 -6.20
CA TYR A 243 19.82 5.41 -6.70
C TYR A 243 18.38 5.79 -6.34
N PRO A 244 17.41 5.45 -7.21
CA PRO A 244 15.99 5.57 -6.85
C PRO A 244 15.68 4.69 -5.64
N SER A 245 14.61 5.00 -4.93
CA SER A 245 14.18 4.15 -3.83
C SER A 245 13.68 2.80 -4.36
N ILE A 246 13.71 1.78 -3.51
CA ILE A 246 13.17 0.46 -3.88
C ILE A 246 11.67 0.55 -4.23
N ILE A 247 10.95 1.50 -3.66
CA ILE A 247 9.53 1.75 -3.93
C ILE A 247 9.36 2.36 -5.34
N GLU A 248 10.20 3.33 -5.70
CA GLU A 248 10.19 3.93 -7.04
C GLU A 248 10.42 2.88 -8.12
N VAL A 249 11.43 2.04 -7.92
CA VAL A 249 11.75 0.94 -8.86
C VAL A 249 10.57 -0.03 -9.00
N GLY A 250 9.94 -0.41 -7.89
CA GLY A 250 8.84 -1.37 -7.92
C GLY A 250 7.56 -0.84 -8.56
N LEU A 251 7.26 0.45 -8.37
CA LEU A 251 6.04 1.08 -8.89
C LEU A 251 6.19 1.62 -10.32
N ASN A 252 7.40 1.99 -10.74
CA ASN A 252 7.70 2.53 -12.08
C ASN A 252 8.64 1.61 -12.87
N LYS A 253 8.50 0.31 -12.73
CA LYS A 253 9.44 -0.67 -13.26
C LYS A 253 9.74 -0.51 -14.76
N GLU A 254 8.73 -0.19 -15.57
CA GLU A 254 8.91 0.00 -17.02
C GLU A 254 9.70 1.27 -17.32
N GLU A 255 9.35 2.39 -16.72
CA GLU A 255 10.06 3.67 -16.88
C GLU A 255 11.49 3.58 -16.31
N TRP A 256 11.67 2.88 -15.22
CA TRP A 256 12.98 2.73 -14.58
C TRP A 256 13.93 1.88 -15.42
N ILE A 257 13.46 0.78 -16.01
CA ILE A 257 14.27 -0.06 -16.91
C ILE A 257 14.70 0.75 -18.14
N GLU A 258 13.83 1.58 -18.68
CA GLU A 258 14.14 2.43 -19.83
C GLU A 258 15.18 3.51 -19.48
N GLN A 259 15.07 4.13 -18.31
CA GLN A 259 15.92 5.24 -17.89
C GLN A 259 17.27 4.80 -17.29
N TYR A 260 17.31 3.71 -16.53
CA TYR A 260 18.49 3.28 -15.75
C TYR A 260 19.05 1.90 -16.14
N GLY A 261 18.34 1.13 -16.92
CA GLY A 261 18.80 -0.17 -17.40
C GLY A 261 20.09 -0.09 -18.23
N SER A 262 20.34 1.03 -18.90
CA SER A 262 21.59 1.29 -19.62
C SER A 262 22.78 1.57 -18.71
N ILE A 263 22.56 2.10 -17.50
CA ILE A 263 23.59 2.41 -16.52
C ILE A 263 24.08 1.12 -15.86
N LEU A 264 23.21 0.15 -15.62
CA LEU A 264 23.56 -1.15 -15.02
C LEU A 264 24.37 -2.02 -16.01
N ASN A 265 24.09 -1.91 -17.30
CA ASN A 265 24.83 -2.65 -18.33
C ASN A 265 26.20 -2.02 -18.67
N SER A 266 26.46 -0.77 -18.30
CA SER A 266 27.75 -0.10 -18.52
C SER A 266 28.73 -0.24 -17.35
N ALA A 267 28.29 -0.80 -16.20
CA ALA A 267 29.10 -1.02 -14.99
C ALA A 267 29.47 -2.51 -14.78
N ALA A 268 29.12 -3.40 -15.70
CA ALA A 268 29.57 -4.79 -15.80
C ALA A 268 30.64 -4.88 -16.90
#